data_8ff54cc5fb74e70db2401e6cf8080e0f
#
_entry.id   8ff54cc5fb74e70db2401e6cf8080e0f
#
_cell.length_a   1.000
_cell.length_b   1.000
_cell.length_c   1.000
_cell.angle_alpha   90.00
_cell.angle_beta   90.00
_cell.angle_gamma   90.00
#
_symmetry.space_group_name_H-M   'P 1'
#
loop_
_entity.id
_entity.type
_entity.pdbx_description
1 polymer ?
#
loop_
_entity_poly.entity_id
_entity_poly.type
_entity_poly.pdbx_seq_one_letter_code
_entity_poly.pdbx_strand_id
1 'polypeptide(L)'
;GVGKGGLRQLTDHLASNEYTIMHISEKLCQHFVSDNPQKKDIDFIANSWRRSKGDLDQIHSAVIELVINSRDDKFQWPMNWLFQVIRLSDASYFHGWESVHSGSKNLMEVDQVFEELGQSFFSERQPNGYSSHKEEWLSGEMLERRLRFASAIHKVGRTKSSPEQIMDRIGANMTTRNLVKSAGQNSNDRFTALMCSPELMGLKSV
;
A
#
# COMPACT_ATOMS: atom_id res chain seq x y z
N GLY A 1 5.43 -15.18 -38.25
CA GLY A 1 4.71 -16.44 -38.11
C GLY A 1 3.27 -16.24 -37.72
N VAL A 2 2.34 -16.97 -38.32
CA VAL A 2 0.92 -16.91 -37.99
C VAL A 2 0.59 -18.08 -37.06
N GLY A 3 -0.25 -17.85 -36.03
CA GLY A 3 -0.68 -18.85 -35.07
C GLY A 3 0.18 -18.95 -33.80
N LYS A 4 0.08 -20.08 -33.06
CA LYS A 4 0.73 -20.30 -31.75
C LYS A 4 2.26 -20.07 -31.77
N GLY A 5 2.94 -20.43 -32.86
CA GLY A 5 4.39 -20.19 -33.02
C GLY A 5 4.74 -18.71 -33.10
N GLY A 6 3.92 -17.91 -33.80
CA GLY A 6 4.14 -16.46 -33.90
C GLY A 6 3.91 -15.72 -32.59
N LEU A 7 2.90 -16.15 -31.79
CA LEU A 7 2.65 -15.60 -30.46
C LEU A 7 3.84 -15.85 -29.52
N ARG A 8 4.38 -17.09 -29.52
CA ARG A 8 5.54 -17.43 -28.70
C ARG A 8 6.76 -16.60 -29.09
N GLN A 9 7.04 -16.46 -30.38
CA GLN A 9 8.16 -15.63 -30.86
C GLN A 9 7.99 -14.17 -30.44
N LEU A 10 6.76 -13.64 -30.49
CA LEU A 10 6.48 -12.29 -30.03
C LEU A 10 6.70 -12.14 -28.52
N THR A 11 6.18 -13.07 -27.70
CA THR A 11 6.37 -13.00 -26.25
C THR A 11 7.83 -13.16 -25.85
N ASP A 12 8.58 -14.05 -26.48
CA ASP A 12 10.01 -14.22 -26.24
C ASP A 12 10.81 -12.95 -26.63
N HIS A 13 10.43 -12.33 -27.75
CA HIS A 13 11.04 -11.07 -28.16
C HIS A 13 10.75 -9.95 -27.16
N LEU A 14 9.49 -9.80 -26.73
CA LEU A 14 9.11 -8.77 -25.76
C LEU A 14 9.79 -9.00 -24.40
N ALA A 15 9.85 -10.24 -23.94
CA ALA A 15 10.48 -10.58 -22.67
C ALA A 15 12.02 -10.36 -22.65
N SER A 16 12.65 -10.41 -23.80
CA SER A 16 14.09 -10.14 -23.97
C SER A 16 14.43 -8.72 -24.41
N ASN A 17 13.41 -7.91 -24.69
CA ASN A 17 13.60 -6.52 -25.16
C ASN A 17 14.08 -5.62 -24.00
N GLU A 18 15.14 -4.87 -24.23
CA GLU A 18 15.74 -4.00 -23.21
C GLU A 18 14.80 -2.93 -22.65
N TYR A 19 13.96 -2.35 -23.48
CA TYR A 19 12.94 -1.38 -23.04
C TYR A 19 11.90 -2.02 -22.14
N THR A 20 11.47 -3.25 -22.44
CA THR A 20 10.54 -4.01 -21.58
C THR A 20 11.19 -4.32 -20.25
N ILE A 21 12.43 -4.81 -20.25
CA ILE A 21 13.19 -5.12 -19.03
C ILE A 21 13.28 -3.90 -18.13
N MET A 22 13.73 -2.77 -18.67
CA MET A 22 13.87 -1.54 -17.89
C MET A 22 12.54 -1.02 -17.38
N HIS A 23 11.51 -0.96 -18.26
CA HIS A 23 10.19 -0.46 -17.89
C HIS A 23 9.54 -1.30 -16.79
N ILE A 24 9.54 -2.62 -16.91
CA ILE A 24 8.95 -3.49 -15.90
C ILE A 24 9.76 -3.46 -14.60
N SER A 25 11.10 -3.41 -14.68
CA SER A 25 11.93 -3.25 -13.49
C SER A 25 11.65 -1.95 -12.74
N GLU A 26 11.45 -0.85 -13.45
CA GLU A 26 11.02 0.42 -12.88
C GLU A 26 9.63 0.30 -12.21
N LYS A 27 8.67 -0.33 -12.86
CA LYS A 27 7.32 -0.56 -12.30
C LYS A 27 7.35 -1.45 -11.06
N LEU A 28 8.19 -2.47 -11.02
CA LEU A 28 8.40 -3.31 -9.83
C LEU A 28 9.00 -2.50 -8.69
N CYS A 29 10.02 -1.66 -8.97
CA CYS A 29 10.58 -0.76 -7.96
C CYS A 29 9.52 0.24 -7.45
N GLN A 30 8.76 0.88 -8.34
CA GLN A 30 7.70 1.81 -7.96
C GLN A 30 6.63 1.14 -7.12
N HIS A 31 6.28 -0.10 -7.43
CA HIS A 31 5.22 -0.79 -6.71
C HIS A 31 5.65 -1.27 -5.32
N PHE A 32 6.85 -1.82 -5.18
CA PHE A 32 7.26 -2.54 -3.97
C PHE A 32 8.31 -1.81 -3.12
N VAL A 33 9.19 -1.00 -3.72
CA VAL A 33 10.39 -0.48 -3.06
C VAL A 33 10.25 0.99 -2.68
N SER A 34 9.96 1.85 -3.66
CA SER A 34 9.89 3.30 -3.45
C SER A 34 9.00 3.98 -4.49
N ASP A 35 8.30 5.05 -4.10
CA ASP A 35 7.50 5.84 -5.04
C ASP A 35 8.39 6.57 -6.08
N ASN A 36 9.63 6.87 -5.71
CA ASN A 36 10.66 7.46 -6.56
C ASN A 36 11.93 6.60 -6.56
N PRO A 37 11.93 5.46 -7.28
CA PRO A 37 13.03 4.52 -7.23
C PRO A 37 14.31 5.12 -7.83
N GLN A 38 15.44 4.84 -7.20
CA GLN A 38 16.73 5.25 -7.72
C GLN A 38 17.14 4.34 -8.90
N LYS A 39 17.87 4.92 -9.85
CA LYS A 39 18.33 4.16 -11.01
C LYS A 39 19.09 2.88 -10.64
N LYS A 40 19.89 2.91 -9.57
CA LYS A 40 20.63 1.73 -9.09
C LYS A 40 19.71 0.55 -8.71
N ASP A 41 18.54 0.84 -8.15
CA ASP A 41 17.57 -0.18 -7.71
C ASP A 41 16.85 -0.78 -8.93
N ILE A 42 16.49 0.07 -9.90
CA ILE A 42 15.94 -0.37 -11.19
C ILE A 42 16.96 -1.26 -11.92
N ASP A 43 18.21 -0.81 -12.01
CA ASP A 43 19.31 -1.56 -12.64
C ASP A 43 19.57 -2.89 -11.94
N PHE A 44 19.40 -2.97 -10.62
CA PHE A 44 19.56 -4.21 -9.86
C PHE A 44 18.55 -5.28 -10.29
N ILE A 45 17.26 -4.92 -10.38
CA ILE A 45 16.22 -5.83 -10.87
C ILE A 45 16.44 -6.18 -12.34
N ALA A 46 16.72 -5.18 -13.18
CA ALA A 46 16.98 -5.38 -14.61
C ALA A 46 18.17 -6.33 -14.86
N ASN A 47 19.22 -6.24 -14.05
CA ASN A 47 20.36 -7.14 -14.13
C ASN A 47 20.01 -8.57 -13.70
N SER A 48 19.14 -8.74 -12.69
CA SER A 48 18.62 -10.05 -12.32
C SER A 48 17.82 -10.66 -13.49
N TRP A 49 16.96 -9.85 -14.12
CA TRP A 49 16.20 -10.28 -15.30
C TRP A 49 17.12 -10.75 -16.45
N ARG A 50 18.12 -9.95 -16.82
CA ARG A 50 19.07 -10.28 -17.91
C ARG A 50 19.83 -11.57 -17.61
N ARG A 51 20.36 -11.73 -16.40
CA ARG A 51 21.13 -12.91 -15.99
C ARG A 51 20.27 -14.18 -15.97
N SER A 52 19.05 -14.07 -15.49
CA SER A 52 18.12 -15.20 -15.37
C SER A 52 17.32 -15.47 -16.65
N LYS A 53 17.49 -14.62 -17.70
CA LYS A 53 16.72 -14.69 -18.94
C LYS A 53 15.20 -14.61 -18.70
N GLY A 54 14.79 -13.79 -17.73
CA GLY A 54 13.37 -13.56 -17.43
C GLY A 54 12.76 -14.58 -16.44
N ASP A 55 13.55 -15.28 -15.68
CA ASP A 55 13.07 -16.16 -14.61
C ASP A 55 12.40 -15.33 -13.51
N LEU A 56 11.10 -15.54 -13.31
CA LEU A 56 10.29 -14.72 -12.39
C LEU A 56 10.71 -14.91 -10.93
N ASP A 57 11.15 -16.09 -10.53
CA ASP A 57 11.57 -16.35 -9.15
C ASP A 57 12.84 -15.56 -8.81
N GLN A 58 13.77 -15.48 -9.77
CA GLN A 58 14.98 -14.66 -9.62
C GLN A 58 14.68 -13.16 -9.61
N ILE A 59 13.74 -12.71 -10.45
CA ILE A 59 13.32 -11.31 -10.49
C ILE A 59 12.62 -10.94 -9.18
N HIS A 60 11.68 -11.75 -8.70
CA HIS A 60 10.99 -11.50 -7.43
C HIS A 60 11.94 -11.56 -6.23
N SER A 61 12.90 -12.46 -6.23
CA SER A 61 13.94 -12.51 -5.18
C SER A 61 14.74 -11.22 -5.12
N ALA A 62 15.10 -10.65 -6.27
CA ALA A 62 15.79 -9.35 -6.34
C ALA A 62 14.91 -8.21 -5.81
N VAL A 63 13.60 -8.22 -6.11
CA VAL A 63 12.66 -7.23 -5.56
C VAL A 63 12.57 -7.36 -4.03
N ILE A 64 12.43 -8.58 -3.51
CA ILE A 64 12.35 -8.83 -2.07
C ILE A 64 13.63 -8.37 -1.36
N GLU A 65 14.80 -8.64 -1.94
CA GLU A 65 16.08 -8.19 -1.40
C GLU A 65 16.13 -6.65 -1.29
N LEU A 66 15.69 -5.94 -2.33
CA LEU A 66 15.59 -4.47 -2.29
C LEU A 66 14.62 -3.99 -1.22
N VAL A 67 13.42 -4.60 -1.11
CA VAL A 67 12.42 -4.22 -0.10
C VAL A 67 12.96 -4.37 1.32
N ILE A 68 13.67 -5.48 1.61
CA ILE A 68 14.24 -5.73 2.94
C ILE A 68 15.35 -4.72 3.27
N ASN A 69 16.15 -4.32 2.29
CA ASN A 69 17.29 -3.43 2.47
C ASN A 69 16.98 -1.95 2.23
N SER A 70 15.84 -1.64 1.62
CA SER A 70 15.44 -0.25 1.36
C SER A 70 15.04 0.46 2.64
N ARG A 71 15.45 1.73 2.72
CA ARG A 71 14.99 2.69 3.72
C ARG A 71 14.20 3.83 3.09
N ASP A 72 13.80 3.65 1.83
CA ASP A 72 13.07 4.67 1.09
C ASP A 72 11.60 4.67 1.49
N ASP A 73 10.94 5.80 1.27
CA ASP A 73 9.51 5.92 1.50
C ASP A 73 8.75 5.07 0.48
N LYS A 74 7.78 4.33 0.97
CA LYS A 74 6.78 3.68 0.13
C LYS A 74 5.40 4.02 0.67
N PHE A 75 4.76 4.98 0.02
CA PHE A 75 3.43 5.43 0.40
C PHE A 75 2.43 4.28 0.39
N GLN A 76 1.66 4.19 1.46
CA GLN A 76 0.61 3.18 1.57
C GLN A 76 -0.65 3.68 0.87
N TRP A 77 -0.90 3.16 -0.33
CA TRP A 77 -2.13 3.43 -1.05
C TRP A 77 -3.36 3.01 -0.24
N PRO A 78 -4.55 3.54 -0.52
CA PRO A 78 -5.72 3.26 0.30
C PRO A 78 -5.97 1.78 0.58
N MET A 79 -5.85 0.93 -0.42
CA MET A 79 -6.01 -0.52 -0.27
C MET A 79 -4.95 -1.13 0.66
N ASN A 80 -3.67 -0.81 0.44
CA ASN A 80 -2.57 -1.33 1.25
C ASN A 80 -2.70 -0.85 2.70
N TRP A 81 -3.00 0.43 2.87
CA TRP A 81 -3.24 1.02 4.18
C TRP A 81 -4.41 0.34 4.91
N LEU A 82 -5.53 0.09 4.22
CA LEU A 82 -6.68 -0.59 4.79
C LEU A 82 -6.32 -2.00 5.30
N PHE A 83 -5.65 -2.80 4.48
CA PHE A 83 -5.21 -4.13 4.89
C PHE A 83 -4.20 -4.07 6.04
N GLN A 84 -3.33 -3.07 6.06
CA GLN A 84 -2.41 -2.84 7.18
C GLN A 84 -3.16 -2.53 8.48
N VAL A 85 -4.15 -1.63 8.45
CA VAL A 85 -5.01 -1.31 9.61
C VAL A 85 -5.68 -2.56 10.14
N ILE A 86 -6.30 -3.36 9.27
CA ILE A 86 -6.99 -4.60 9.65
C ILE A 86 -6.00 -5.59 10.29
N ARG A 87 -4.85 -5.82 9.68
CA ARG A 87 -3.85 -6.77 10.19
C ARG A 87 -3.24 -6.34 11.51
N LEU A 88 -2.86 -5.07 11.65
CA LEU A 88 -2.21 -4.57 12.86
C LEU A 88 -3.16 -4.51 14.05
N SER A 89 -4.43 -4.21 13.80
CA SER A 89 -5.44 -4.13 14.85
C SER A 89 -6.08 -5.47 15.21
N ASP A 90 -5.73 -6.55 14.51
CA ASP A 90 -6.42 -7.85 14.60
C ASP A 90 -7.95 -7.69 14.48
N ALA A 91 -8.37 -6.80 13.59
CA ALA A 91 -9.77 -6.48 13.41
C ALA A 91 -10.53 -7.66 12.83
N SER A 92 -11.67 -7.96 13.43
CA SER A 92 -12.63 -8.91 12.85
C SER A 92 -13.36 -8.20 11.74
N TYR A 93 -12.87 -8.35 10.50
CA TYR A 93 -13.51 -7.82 9.32
C TYR A 93 -14.21 -8.97 8.62
N PHE A 94 -15.40 -8.82 8.16
CA PHE A 94 -15.98 -9.59 7.05
C PHE A 94 -17.52 -9.58 6.97
N HIS A 95 -18.21 -8.87 7.83
CA HIS A 95 -19.65 -8.69 7.64
C HIS A 95 -20.02 -7.25 7.92
N GLY A 96 -19.81 -6.43 6.91
CA GLY A 96 -20.36 -5.10 6.79
C GLY A 96 -19.84 -4.06 7.80
N TRP A 97 -19.43 -2.95 7.27
CA TRP A 97 -19.13 -1.74 8.01
C TRP A 97 -20.37 -0.88 8.12
N GLU A 98 -20.65 -0.35 9.29
CA GLU A 98 -21.69 0.68 9.40
C GLU A 98 -21.23 1.90 8.61
N SER A 99 -22.08 2.40 7.72
CA SER A 99 -21.82 3.65 7.01
C SER A 99 -21.60 4.78 8.00
N VAL A 100 -20.41 5.35 7.98
CA VAL A 100 -20.02 6.46 8.87
C VAL A 100 -20.81 7.72 8.55
N HIS A 101 -21.41 7.79 7.34
CA HIS A 101 -22.02 9.00 6.82
C HIS A 101 -23.51 9.16 7.11
N SER A 102 -24.25 8.11 7.38
CA SER A 102 -25.72 8.21 7.38
C SER A 102 -26.37 8.00 8.73
N GLY A 103 -25.62 7.69 9.79
CA GLY A 103 -26.26 7.25 11.05
C GLY A 103 -27.12 5.98 10.85
N SER A 104 -27.09 5.43 9.67
CA SER A 104 -27.74 4.20 9.28
C SER A 104 -26.89 3.01 9.73
N LYS A 105 -27.53 2.02 10.32
CA LYS A 105 -26.91 0.73 10.67
C LYS A 105 -26.65 -0.15 9.45
N ASN A 106 -26.67 0.40 8.25
CA ASN A 106 -26.39 -0.33 7.03
C ASN A 106 -24.89 -0.60 6.95
N LEU A 107 -24.60 -1.85 6.76
CA LEU A 107 -23.25 -2.37 6.61
C LEU A 107 -22.72 -1.95 5.23
N MET A 108 -21.52 -1.36 5.17
CA MET A 108 -20.86 -1.07 3.90
C MET A 108 -20.25 -2.34 3.33
N GLU A 109 -20.49 -2.56 2.06
CA GLU A 109 -19.76 -3.59 1.30
C GLU A 109 -18.28 -3.17 1.13
N VAL A 110 -17.39 -4.14 0.90
CA VAL A 110 -15.94 -3.89 0.80
C VAL A 110 -15.61 -2.92 -0.33
N ASP A 111 -16.29 -3.00 -1.45
CA ASP A 111 -16.15 -2.12 -2.59
C ASP A 111 -16.50 -0.66 -2.24
N GLN A 112 -17.55 -0.45 -1.45
CA GLN A 112 -17.92 0.88 -0.96
C GLN A 112 -16.84 1.48 -0.05
N VAL A 113 -16.18 0.67 0.77
CA VAL A 113 -15.05 1.15 1.60
C VAL A 113 -13.90 1.64 0.72
N PHE A 114 -13.58 0.90 -0.34
CA PHE A 114 -12.54 1.35 -1.28
C PHE A 114 -12.96 2.59 -2.06
N GLU A 115 -14.24 2.71 -2.42
CA GLU A 115 -14.77 3.91 -3.03
C GLU A 115 -14.63 5.12 -2.09
N GLU A 116 -15.01 4.99 -0.83
CA GLU A 116 -14.84 6.06 0.16
C GLU A 116 -13.37 6.42 0.41
N LEU A 117 -12.47 5.45 0.34
CA LEU A 117 -11.03 5.70 0.43
C LEU A 117 -10.42 6.22 -0.89
N GLY A 118 -11.22 6.37 -1.96
CA GLY A 118 -10.81 6.92 -3.24
C GLY A 118 -10.14 5.93 -4.18
N GLN A 119 -10.20 4.63 -3.90
CA GLN A 119 -9.58 3.58 -4.72
C GLN A 119 -10.61 2.48 -5.07
N SER A 120 -11.68 2.86 -5.77
CA SER A 120 -12.74 1.93 -6.17
C SER A 120 -12.25 0.84 -7.12
N PHE A 121 -12.78 -0.37 -7.00
CA PHE A 121 -12.47 -1.44 -7.94
C PHE A 121 -13.02 -1.12 -9.33
N PHE A 122 -12.23 -1.35 -10.36
CA PHE A 122 -12.62 -1.26 -11.78
C PHE A 122 -13.21 0.09 -12.22
N SER A 123 -13.06 1.15 -11.42
CA SER A 123 -13.61 2.47 -11.74
C SER A 123 -12.65 3.37 -12.51
N GLU A 124 -11.39 2.98 -12.65
CA GLU A 124 -10.45 3.72 -13.48
C GLU A 124 -10.85 3.66 -14.95
N ARG A 125 -11.01 4.85 -15.54
CA ARG A 125 -11.43 4.98 -16.95
C ARG A 125 -10.27 4.78 -17.92
N GLN A 126 -9.04 4.90 -17.42
CA GLN A 126 -7.84 4.76 -18.24
C GLN A 126 -7.15 3.42 -17.97
N PRO A 127 -6.56 2.79 -19.00
CA PRO A 127 -5.93 1.47 -18.87
C PRO A 127 -4.63 1.47 -18.07
N ASN A 128 -4.11 2.63 -17.69
CA ASN A 128 -2.90 2.78 -16.87
C ASN A 128 -3.16 2.60 -15.36
N GLY A 129 -4.42 2.44 -14.94
CA GLY A 129 -4.81 2.28 -13.54
C GLY A 129 -4.64 3.54 -12.69
N TYR A 130 -4.71 3.38 -11.38
CA TYR A 130 -4.53 4.46 -10.41
C TYR A 130 -3.09 5.00 -10.43
N SER A 131 -2.96 6.29 -10.13
CA SER A 131 -1.66 6.95 -10.07
C SER A 131 -0.72 6.29 -9.06
N SER A 132 0.55 6.13 -9.47
CA SER A 132 1.63 5.70 -8.58
C SER A 132 2.28 6.85 -7.81
N HIS A 133 1.86 8.10 -8.04
CA HIS A 133 2.42 9.28 -7.40
C HIS A 133 1.70 9.58 -6.08
N LYS A 134 2.45 9.58 -4.99
CA LYS A 134 1.90 9.81 -3.63
C LYS A 134 1.20 11.17 -3.48
N GLU A 135 1.63 12.17 -4.24
CA GLU A 135 1.09 13.54 -4.21
C GLU A 135 -0.40 13.58 -4.54
N GLU A 136 -0.88 12.67 -5.39
CA GLU A 136 -2.29 12.56 -5.74
C GLU A 136 -3.15 11.97 -4.61
N TRP A 137 -2.51 11.27 -3.67
CA TRP A 137 -3.16 10.60 -2.53
C TRP A 137 -3.00 11.35 -1.20
N LEU A 138 -2.15 12.38 -1.16
CA LEU A 138 -1.83 13.17 0.05
C LEU A 138 -2.63 14.48 0.10
N SER A 139 -3.92 14.43 -0.21
CA SER A 139 -4.80 15.59 0.01
C SER A 139 -5.37 15.58 1.43
N GLY A 140 -5.79 16.76 1.91
CA GLY A 140 -6.49 16.87 3.20
C GLY A 140 -7.77 16.03 3.25
N GLU A 141 -8.48 15.93 2.13
CA GLU A 141 -9.68 15.11 2.01
C GLU A 141 -9.37 13.61 2.15
N MET A 142 -8.31 13.13 1.48
CA MET A 142 -7.91 11.72 1.57
C MET A 142 -7.42 11.36 2.97
N LEU A 143 -6.74 12.27 3.65
CA LEU A 143 -6.37 12.08 5.05
C LEU A 143 -7.60 12.04 5.96
N GLU A 144 -8.55 12.94 5.78
CA GLU A 144 -9.81 12.95 6.55
C GLU A 144 -10.60 11.65 6.37
N ARG A 145 -10.67 11.11 5.16
CA ARG A 145 -11.32 9.83 4.88
C ARG A 145 -10.65 8.68 5.66
N ARG A 146 -9.32 8.64 5.70
CA ARG A 146 -8.57 7.66 6.49
C ARG A 146 -8.79 7.82 8.00
N LEU A 147 -8.77 9.06 8.50
CA LEU A 147 -9.05 9.36 9.91
C LEU A 147 -10.44 8.88 10.33
N ARG A 148 -11.46 9.19 9.52
CA ARG A 148 -12.84 8.73 9.77
C ARG A 148 -12.93 7.22 9.79
N PHE A 149 -12.32 6.55 8.83
CA PHE A 149 -12.32 5.10 8.75
C PHE A 149 -11.62 4.46 9.97
N ALA A 150 -10.41 4.90 10.33
CA ALA A 150 -9.68 4.40 11.48
C ALA A 150 -10.46 4.61 12.79
N SER A 151 -11.09 5.77 12.96
CA SER A 151 -11.95 6.05 14.11
C SER A 151 -13.17 5.13 14.16
N ALA A 152 -13.82 4.91 13.01
CA ALA A 152 -15.02 4.09 12.94
C ALA A 152 -14.73 2.62 13.30
N ILE A 153 -13.67 2.02 12.74
CA ILE A 153 -13.33 0.62 13.01
C ILE A 153 -13.01 0.37 14.48
N HIS A 154 -12.37 1.32 15.13
CA HIS A 154 -12.05 1.22 16.56
C HIS A 154 -13.29 1.40 17.42
N LYS A 155 -14.15 2.39 17.12
CA LYS A 155 -15.39 2.66 17.87
C LYS A 155 -16.38 1.52 17.87
N VAL A 156 -16.51 0.79 16.76
CA VAL A 156 -17.40 -0.37 16.69
C VAL A 156 -16.86 -1.60 17.43
N GLY A 157 -15.72 -1.45 18.13
CA GLY A 157 -15.15 -2.49 19.00
C GLY A 157 -14.63 -3.73 18.25
N ARG A 158 -14.26 -3.56 16.98
CA ARG A 158 -13.78 -4.67 16.15
C ARG A 158 -12.26 -4.85 16.19
N THR A 159 -11.54 -3.92 16.79
CA THR A 159 -10.10 -4.02 16.99
C THR A 159 -9.79 -4.77 18.28
N LYS A 160 -8.88 -5.73 18.24
CA LYS A 160 -8.47 -6.53 19.40
C LYS A 160 -7.16 -6.07 20.02
N SER A 161 -6.30 -5.41 19.21
CA SER A 161 -5.01 -4.90 19.68
C SER A 161 -5.13 -3.45 20.11
N SER A 162 -4.53 -3.10 21.25
CA SER A 162 -4.43 -1.71 21.70
C SER A 162 -3.39 -0.94 20.88
N PRO A 163 -3.45 0.42 20.83
CA PRO A 163 -2.42 1.23 20.19
C PRO A 163 -1.00 0.92 20.68
N GLU A 164 -0.83 0.64 21.97
CA GLU A 164 0.44 0.29 22.57
C GLU A 164 0.99 -1.04 22.05
N GLN A 165 0.13 -2.06 22.03
CA GLN A 165 0.50 -3.37 21.50
C GLN A 165 0.88 -3.31 20.03
N ILE A 166 0.20 -2.46 19.25
CA ILE A 166 0.52 -2.26 17.84
C ILE A 166 1.86 -1.56 17.70
N MET A 167 2.10 -0.46 18.45
CA MET A 167 3.37 0.27 18.44
C MET A 167 4.56 -0.61 18.81
N ASP A 168 4.38 -1.52 19.77
CA ASP A 168 5.45 -2.45 20.18
C ASP A 168 5.68 -3.53 19.10
N ARG A 169 4.62 -4.05 18.50
CA ARG A 169 4.70 -5.04 17.42
C ARG A 169 5.44 -4.52 16.18
N ILE A 170 5.22 -3.27 15.80
CA ILE A 170 5.89 -2.66 14.63
C ILE A 170 7.24 -2.03 14.97
N GLY A 171 7.62 -1.95 16.23
CA GLY A 171 8.81 -1.23 16.66
C GLY A 171 8.72 0.27 16.38
N ALA A 172 7.54 0.87 16.61
CA ALA A 172 7.25 2.26 16.25
C ALA A 172 8.33 3.23 16.74
N ASN A 173 8.72 4.17 15.86
CA ASN A 173 9.71 5.19 16.16
C ASN A 173 9.22 6.20 17.22
N MET A 174 10.14 7.01 17.78
CA MET A 174 9.81 7.96 18.84
C MET A 174 8.85 9.05 18.38
N THR A 175 8.91 9.47 17.13
CA THR A 175 7.99 10.48 16.57
C THR A 175 6.56 9.96 16.58
N THR A 176 6.34 8.74 16.10
CA THR A 176 5.02 8.08 16.14
C THR A 176 4.53 7.89 17.57
N ARG A 177 5.38 7.42 18.49
CA ARG A 177 5.03 7.26 19.91
C ARG A 177 4.62 8.59 20.56
N ASN A 178 5.32 9.66 20.25
CA ASN A 178 5.00 11.01 20.76
C ASN A 178 3.69 11.53 20.15
N LEU A 179 3.46 11.32 18.85
CA LEU A 179 2.20 11.66 18.19
C LEU A 179 1.01 10.98 18.86
N VAL A 180 1.09 9.67 19.07
CA VAL A 180 0.03 8.90 19.72
C VAL A 180 -0.20 9.35 21.16
N LYS A 181 0.86 9.67 21.90
CA LYS A 181 0.77 10.22 23.27
C LYS A 181 0.10 11.59 23.27
N SER A 182 0.40 12.46 22.32
CA SER A 182 -0.21 13.79 22.21
C SER A 182 -1.69 13.78 21.82
N ALA A 183 -2.19 12.69 21.23
CA ALA A 183 -3.61 12.50 20.96
C ALA A 183 -4.48 12.32 22.22
N GLY A 184 -3.88 12.34 23.42
CA GLY A 184 -4.60 12.30 24.70
C GLY A 184 -4.80 10.90 25.27
N GLN A 185 -5.81 10.76 26.12
CA GLN A 185 -6.09 9.51 26.85
C GLN A 185 -7.14 8.61 26.17
N ASN A 186 -7.88 9.17 25.22
CA ASN A 186 -8.92 8.42 24.52
C ASN A 186 -8.30 7.36 23.60
N SER A 187 -8.67 6.10 23.80
CA SER A 187 -8.15 5.00 23.00
C SER A 187 -8.44 5.13 21.51
N ASN A 188 -9.62 5.66 21.16
CA ASN A 188 -9.98 5.88 19.74
C ASN A 188 -9.11 6.95 19.09
N ASP A 189 -8.83 8.05 19.80
CA ASP A 189 -8.00 9.14 19.26
C ASP A 189 -6.55 8.66 19.08
N ARG A 190 -6.04 7.90 20.05
CA ARG A 190 -4.71 7.29 20.00
C ARG A 190 -4.59 6.26 18.86
N PHE A 191 -5.61 5.41 18.69
CA PHE A 191 -5.66 4.46 17.59
C PHE A 191 -5.68 5.16 16.24
N THR A 192 -6.54 6.18 16.10
CA THR A 192 -6.67 6.97 14.88
C THR A 192 -5.36 7.70 14.54
N ALA A 193 -4.72 8.34 15.53
CA ALA A 193 -3.43 9.00 15.37
C ALA A 193 -2.32 8.00 14.93
N LEU A 194 -2.32 6.79 15.50
CA LEU A 194 -1.38 5.74 15.12
C LEU A 194 -1.59 5.30 13.67
N MET A 195 -2.82 4.94 13.29
CA MET A 195 -3.11 4.41 11.95
C MET A 195 -2.87 5.44 10.85
N CYS A 196 -3.02 6.72 11.14
CA CYS A 196 -2.76 7.82 10.21
C CYS A 196 -1.40 8.51 10.46
N SER A 197 -0.51 7.91 11.24
CA SER A 197 0.84 8.43 11.43
C SER A 197 1.65 8.40 10.13
N PRO A 198 2.60 9.32 9.94
CA PRO A 198 3.49 9.29 8.77
C PRO A 198 4.15 7.92 8.57
N GLU A 199 4.62 7.29 9.65
CA GLU A 199 5.25 5.97 9.61
C GLU A 199 4.32 4.90 9.02
N LEU A 200 3.07 4.80 9.49
CA LEU A 200 2.10 3.82 8.97
C LEU A 200 1.50 4.22 7.61
N MET A 201 1.65 5.47 7.22
CA MET A 201 1.35 5.91 5.85
C MET A 201 2.50 5.70 4.87
N GLY A 202 3.65 5.18 5.34
CA GLY A 202 4.83 4.96 4.51
C GLY A 202 5.53 6.26 4.12
N LEU A 203 5.48 7.26 5.00
CA LEU A 203 6.16 8.56 4.83
C LEU A 203 7.31 8.66 5.82
N LYS A 204 8.46 9.21 5.38
CA LYS A 204 9.54 9.51 6.31
C LYS A 204 9.09 10.53 7.36
N SER A 205 9.42 10.24 8.60
CA SER A 205 9.41 11.29 9.63
C SER A 205 10.54 12.29 9.30
N VAL A 206 10.16 13.52 9.03
CA VAL A 206 11.11 14.63 8.86
C VAL A 206 11.79 14.90 10.19
#